data_486c24a387916da7e23e526b500f1a19
#
_entry.id   486c24a387916da7e23e526b500f1a19
#
_cell.length_a   1.000
_cell.length_b   1.000
_cell.length_c   1.000
_cell.angle_alpha   90.00
_cell.angle_beta   90.00
_cell.angle_gamma   90.00
#
_symmetry.space_group_name_H-M   'P 1'
#
loop_
_entity.id
_entity.type
_entity.pdbx_description
1 polymer ?
#
loop_
_entity_poly.entity_id
_entity_poly.type
_entity_poly.pdbx_seq_one_letter_code
_entity_poly.pdbx_strand_id
1 'polypeptide(L)'
;MKPKSGWIEANLLRDFEAEGTDAHRLCTLEDGWVERFGCDVLITFKRVLARERLIQELYSWASTVRFEFRRIFARFLPRKNEEREAPGLIFGDAAENLQTIATERHLKFGIDFGAGYSVGLFVDQRENRRYVRYIAPKRLLNCFAYTCTFSVSAACAGATTINVDLSKKSLARGRENFALNSLPTIDHRFIADDVMAVLPRLARKGEKFDMLILDPPTFSRSPGGKTFHVESDFETLLVSALELAERDGRVLVSTNCSALREHALEVMARYSLKAARRAGIFHRQPPLPDFPVGGGARSIWLILR
;
A
#
# COMPACT_ATOMS: atom_id res chain seq x y z
N MET A 1 3.08 5.02 -31.99
CA MET A 1 2.04 5.98 -31.55
C MET A 1 1.75 5.68 -30.09
N LYS A 2 1.92 6.65 -29.18
CA LYS A 2 1.50 6.44 -27.77
C LYS A 2 -0.02 6.28 -27.75
N PRO A 3 -0.56 5.29 -27.01
CA PRO A 3 -2.01 5.15 -26.90
C PRO A 3 -2.58 6.41 -26.25
N LYS A 4 -3.53 7.04 -26.91
CA LYS A 4 -4.23 8.27 -26.45
C LYS A 4 -5.16 8.03 -25.25
N SER A 5 -5.23 6.80 -24.69
CA SER A 5 -6.35 6.39 -23.86
C SER A 5 -6.10 6.35 -22.34
N GLY A 6 -4.85 6.47 -21.86
CA GLY A 6 -4.55 6.26 -20.44
C GLY A 6 -4.73 4.82 -19.93
N TRP A 7 -5.19 3.91 -20.79
CA TRP A 7 -5.35 2.47 -20.52
C TRP A 7 -4.06 1.72 -20.78
N ILE A 8 -3.80 0.66 -19.99
CA ILE A 8 -2.65 -0.23 -20.23
C ILE A 8 -2.82 -1.00 -21.54
N GLU A 9 -1.68 -1.36 -22.14
CA GLU A 9 -1.65 -2.15 -23.37
C GLU A 9 -1.82 -3.65 -23.07
N ALA A 10 -2.26 -4.40 -24.08
CA ALA A 10 -2.49 -5.85 -23.96
C ALA A 10 -1.22 -6.66 -23.62
N ASN A 11 -0.04 -6.20 -24.06
CA ASN A 11 1.25 -6.81 -23.70
C ASN A 11 1.53 -6.68 -22.20
N LEU A 12 1.31 -5.49 -21.60
CA LEU A 12 1.50 -5.29 -20.18
C LEU A 12 0.53 -6.13 -19.35
N LEU A 13 -0.70 -6.33 -19.85
CA LEU A 13 -1.68 -7.22 -19.20
C LEU A 13 -1.16 -8.67 -19.17
N ARG A 14 -0.62 -9.16 -20.30
CA ARG A 14 0.00 -10.49 -20.38
C ARG A 14 1.25 -10.62 -19.49
N ASP A 15 2.06 -9.57 -19.39
CA ASP A 15 3.23 -9.56 -18.52
C ASP A 15 2.82 -9.72 -17.05
N PHE A 16 1.78 -9.02 -16.60
CA PHE A 16 1.21 -9.20 -15.27
C PHE A 16 0.68 -10.61 -15.03
N GLU A 17 -0.05 -11.18 -16.00
CA GLU A 17 -0.55 -12.55 -15.92
C GLU A 17 0.58 -13.57 -15.83
N ALA A 18 1.63 -13.41 -16.64
CA ALA A 18 2.81 -14.26 -16.59
C ALA A 18 3.58 -14.17 -15.26
N GLU A 19 3.54 -13.00 -14.60
CA GLU A 19 4.11 -12.79 -13.26
C GLU A 19 3.18 -13.27 -12.13
N GLY A 20 2.01 -13.83 -12.43
CA GLY A 20 1.00 -14.23 -11.44
C GLY A 20 0.45 -13.01 -10.69
N THR A 21 0.15 -11.93 -11.41
CA THR A 21 -0.35 -10.66 -10.85
C THR A 21 -1.68 -10.29 -11.49
N ASP A 22 -2.75 -10.19 -10.69
CA ASP A 22 -4.07 -9.71 -11.08
C ASP A 22 -4.54 -8.54 -10.19
N ALA A 23 -3.61 -7.91 -9.47
CA ALA A 23 -3.80 -6.70 -8.69
C ALA A 23 -2.95 -5.56 -9.29
N HIS A 24 -3.53 -4.76 -10.15
CA HIS A 24 -2.82 -3.69 -10.84
C HIS A 24 -3.77 -2.61 -11.37
N ARG A 25 -3.23 -1.48 -11.78
CA ARG A 25 -4.01 -0.43 -12.43
C ARG A 25 -4.26 -0.79 -13.88
N LEU A 26 -5.50 -0.54 -14.34
CA LEU A 26 -5.90 -0.71 -15.75
C LEU A 26 -5.87 0.60 -16.52
N CYS A 27 -6.20 1.71 -15.84
CA CYS A 27 -6.30 3.02 -16.46
C CYS A 27 -6.05 4.13 -15.45
N THR A 28 -5.45 5.24 -15.89
CA THR A 28 -5.40 6.50 -15.15
C THR A 28 -5.75 7.65 -16.07
N LEU A 29 -6.83 8.37 -15.73
CA LEU A 29 -7.28 9.60 -16.37
C LEU A 29 -7.23 10.76 -15.37
N GLU A 30 -7.41 11.99 -15.86
CA GLU A 30 -7.42 13.20 -15.02
C GLU A 30 -8.47 13.13 -13.89
N ASP A 31 -9.64 12.59 -14.22
CA ASP A 31 -10.82 12.57 -13.33
C ASP A 31 -11.02 11.27 -12.56
N GLY A 32 -10.11 10.29 -12.69
CA GLY A 32 -10.24 9.02 -12.01
C GLY A 32 -9.34 7.93 -12.57
N TRP A 33 -9.48 6.75 -12.02
CA TRP A 33 -8.70 5.59 -12.44
C TRP A 33 -9.48 4.29 -12.23
N VAL A 34 -8.98 3.23 -12.86
CA VAL A 34 -9.56 1.89 -12.80
C VAL A 34 -8.48 0.91 -12.36
N GLU A 35 -8.80 0.07 -11.38
CA GLU A 35 -7.91 -0.95 -10.81
C GLU A 35 -8.57 -2.33 -10.91
N ARG A 36 -7.76 -3.34 -11.21
CA ARG A 36 -8.14 -4.76 -11.17
C ARG A 36 -7.78 -5.34 -9.80
N PHE A 37 -8.67 -6.18 -9.27
CA PHE A 37 -8.44 -7.01 -8.10
C PHE A 37 -9.03 -8.40 -8.36
N GLY A 38 -8.18 -9.35 -8.80
CA GLY A 38 -8.64 -10.66 -9.24
C GLY A 38 -9.56 -10.55 -10.48
N CYS A 39 -10.77 -11.05 -10.34
CA CYS A 39 -11.81 -10.95 -11.36
C CYS A 39 -12.69 -9.68 -11.25
N ASP A 40 -12.44 -8.82 -10.28
CA ASP A 40 -13.26 -7.64 -10.02
C ASP A 40 -12.52 -6.34 -10.37
N VAL A 41 -13.27 -5.31 -10.70
CA VAL A 41 -12.75 -4.01 -11.09
C VAL A 41 -13.26 -2.93 -10.13
N LEU A 42 -12.36 -2.03 -9.72
CA LEU A 42 -12.67 -0.86 -8.90
C LEU A 42 -12.42 0.42 -9.68
N ILE A 43 -13.47 1.21 -9.87
CA ILE A 43 -13.41 2.55 -10.46
C ILE A 43 -13.36 3.57 -9.32
N THR A 44 -12.33 4.43 -9.31
CA THR A 44 -12.27 5.59 -8.43
C THR A 44 -12.43 6.85 -9.27
N PHE A 45 -13.41 7.70 -8.95
CA PHE A 45 -13.77 8.87 -9.75
C PHE A 45 -13.86 10.14 -8.90
N LYS A 46 -13.57 11.29 -9.52
CA LYS A 46 -13.60 12.62 -8.88
C LYS A 46 -14.89 13.39 -9.17
N ARG A 47 -15.67 13.00 -10.20
CA ARG A 47 -16.91 13.62 -10.64
C ARG A 47 -17.86 12.55 -11.18
N VAL A 48 -19.18 12.71 -11.00
CA VAL A 48 -20.17 11.72 -11.42
C VAL A 48 -20.07 11.44 -12.93
N LEU A 49 -19.93 12.48 -13.76
CA LEU A 49 -19.76 12.32 -15.21
C LEU A 49 -18.49 11.52 -15.57
N ALA A 50 -17.45 11.59 -14.76
CA ALA A 50 -16.24 10.79 -14.96
C ALA A 50 -16.48 9.30 -14.67
N ARG A 51 -17.36 8.97 -13.73
CA ARG A 51 -17.77 7.59 -13.47
C ARG A 51 -18.38 6.94 -14.70
N GLU A 52 -19.38 7.57 -15.30
CA GLU A 52 -20.07 7.03 -16.48
C GLU A 52 -19.10 6.85 -17.67
N ARG A 53 -18.24 7.85 -17.88
CA ARG A 53 -17.20 7.78 -18.92
C ARG A 53 -16.27 6.61 -18.68
N LEU A 54 -15.73 6.45 -17.45
CA LEU A 54 -14.80 5.36 -17.11
C LEU A 54 -15.45 3.98 -17.29
N ILE A 55 -16.75 3.84 -16.99
CA ILE A 55 -17.49 2.59 -17.24
C ILE A 55 -17.57 2.29 -18.73
N GLN A 56 -17.96 3.27 -19.57
CA GLN A 56 -18.04 3.09 -21.03
C GLN A 56 -16.68 2.77 -21.64
N GLU A 57 -15.62 3.49 -21.23
CA GLU A 57 -14.27 3.24 -21.68
C GLU A 57 -13.75 1.86 -21.24
N LEU A 58 -14.08 1.41 -20.02
CA LEU A 58 -13.74 0.07 -19.53
C LEU A 58 -14.32 -1.02 -20.46
N TYR A 59 -15.60 -0.95 -20.80
CA TYR A 59 -16.22 -1.93 -21.71
C TYR A 59 -15.56 -1.91 -23.10
N SER A 60 -15.32 -0.72 -23.65
CA SER A 60 -14.68 -0.57 -24.94
C SER A 60 -13.25 -1.15 -24.96
N TRP A 61 -12.43 -0.80 -23.94
CA TRP A 61 -11.07 -1.30 -23.79
C TRP A 61 -11.07 -2.81 -23.55
N ALA A 62 -11.89 -3.32 -22.64
CA ALA A 62 -11.99 -4.73 -22.32
C ALA A 62 -12.33 -5.59 -23.54
N SER A 63 -13.27 -5.13 -24.37
CA SER A 63 -13.59 -5.77 -25.64
C SER A 63 -12.40 -5.82 -26.61
N THR A 64 -11.60 -4.74 -26.68
CA THR A 64 -10.46 -4.65 -27.58
C THR A 64 -9.32 -5.60 -27.18
N VAL A 65 -9.04 -5.72 -25.88
CA VAL A 65 -7.96 -6.56 -25.35
C VAL A 65 -8.40 -7.94 -24.88
N ARG A 66 -9.70 -8.26 -24.98
CA ARG A 66 -10.35 -9.50 -24.52
C ARG A 66 -10.15 -9.71 -23.01
N PHE A 67 -10.29 -8.62 -22.25
CA PHE A 67 -10.25 -8.68 -20.80
C PHE A 67 -11.64 -8.99 -20.22
N GLU A 68 -11.72 -10.00 -19.36
CA GLU A 68 -12.95 -10.38 -18.67
C GLU A 68 -12.93 -9.93 -17.22
N PHE A 69 -14.09 -9.48 -16.73
CA PHE A 69 -14.31 -9.15 -15.33
C PHE A 69 -15.69 -9.60 -14.88
N ARG A 70 -15.82 -9.88 -13.58
CA ARG A 70 -17.06 -10.39 -12.99
C ARG A 70 -17.94 -9.26 -12.46
N ARG A 71 -17.34 -8.31 -11.72
CA ARG A 71 -18.06 -7.22 -11.07
C ARG A 71 -17.33 -5.88 -11.28
N ILE A 72 -18.12 -4.81 -11.26
CA ILE A 72 -17.61 -3.44 -11.22
C ILE A 72 -18.07 -2.80 -9.93
N PHE A 73 -17.11 -2.32 -9.16
CA PHE A 73 -17.32 -1.45 -8.01
C PHE A 73 -16.89 -0.04 -8.35
N ALA A 74 -17.54 0.96 -7.73
CA ALA A 74 -17.12 2.35 -7.89
C ALA A 74 -17.14 3.10 -6.57
N ARG A 75 -16.18 4.00 -6.39
CA ARG A 75 -16.13 4.91 -5.25
C ARG A 75 -15.80 6.32 -5.69
N PHE A 76 -16.38 7.28 -4.99
CA PHE A 76 -16.04 8.68 -5.14
C PHE A 76 -14.70 8.96 -4.42
N LEU A 77 -13.81 9.74 -5.07
CA LEU A 77 -12.62 10.28 -4.41
C LEU A 77 -13.00 11.60 -3.72
N PRO A 78 -13.17 11.61 -2.38
CA PRO A 78 -13.63 12.79 -1.69
C PRO A 78 -12.55 13.87 -1.66
N ARG A 79 -12.99 15.12 -1.59
CA ARG A 79 -12.12 16.26 -1.28
C ARG A 79 -11.72 16.26 0.19
N LYS A 80 -10.78 17.12 0.55
CA LYS A 80 -10.39 17.31 1.95
C LYS A 80 -11.65 17.65 2.78
N ASN A 81 -11.89 16.92 3.86
CA ASN A 81 -13.03 17.03 4.78
C ASN A 81 -14.38 16.42 4.31
N GLU A 82 -14.42 15.74 3.17
CA GLU A 82 -15.60 14.95 2.79
C GLU A 82 -15.49 13.52 3.35
N GLU A 83 -16.61 12.88 3.59
CA GLU A 83 -16.67 11.51 4.10
C GLU A 83 -16.15 10.52 3.03
N ARG A 84 -15.46 9.49 3.50
CA ARG A 84 -14.91 8.41 2.66
C ARG A 84 -15.79 7.19 2.76
N GLU A 85 -16.60 6.98 1.75
CA GLU A 85 -17.50 5.84 1.66
C GLU A 85 -16.83 4.60 1.06
N ALA A 86 -17.36 3.43 1.41
CA ALA A 86 -16.98 2.18 0.75
C ALA A 86 -17.42 2.17 -0.71
N PRO A 87 -16.73 1.43 -1.60
CA PRO A 87 -17.17 1.25 -2.98
C PRO A 87 -18.57 0.63 -3.06
N GLY A 88 -19.43 1.21 -3.91
CA GLY A 88 -20.73 0.61 -4.28
C GLY A 88 -20.61 -0.33 -5.46
N LEU A 89 -21.38 -1.42 -5.47
CA LEU A 89 -21.51 -2.32 -6.61
C LEU A 89 -22.26 -1.62 -7.73
N ILE A 90 -21.70 -1.61 -8.95
CA ILE A 90 -22.29 -1.00 -10.15
C ILE A 90 -22.78 -2.07 -11.12
N PHE A 91 -22.05 -3.18 -11.25
CA PHE A 91 -22.37 -4.29 -12.14
C PHE A 91 -21.98 -5.61 -11.47
N GLY A 92 -22.77 -6.66 -11.71
CA GLY A 92 -22.57 -8.00 -11.17
C GLY A 92 -23.67 -8.40 -10.18
N ASP A 93 -23.53 -9.59 -9.58
CA ASP A 93 -24.53 -10.11 -8.64
C ASP A 93 -24.39 -9.47 -7.26
N ALA A 94 -25.45 -8.80 -6.81
CA ALA A 94 -25.54 -8.18 -5.50
C ALA A 94 -25.71 -9.20 -4.35
N ALA A 95 -26.11 -10.43 -4.63
CA ALA A 95 -26.25 -11.49 -3.64
C ALA A 95 -24.91 -12.12 -3.24
N GLU A 96 -23.87 -11.95 -4.07
CA GLU A 96 -22.51 -12.38 -3.72
C GLU A 96 -21.93 -11.52 -2.60
N ASN A 97 -21.05 -12.12 -1.78
CA ASN A 97 -20.29 -11.34 -0.80
C ASN A 97 -19.41 -10.31 -1.51
N LEU A 98 -19.11 -9.20 -0.83
CA LEU A 98 -18.32 -8.10 -1.38
C LEU A 98 -16.81 -8.37 -1.31
N GLN A 99 -16.39 -9.62 -1.25
CA GLN A 99 -15.01 -10.02 -1.10
C GLN A 99 -14.49 -10.75 -2.33
N THR A 100 -13.21 -10.64 -2.56
CA THR A 100 -12.45 -11.41 -3.57
C THR A 100 -11.01 -11.62 -3.09
N ILE A 101 -10.27 -12.47 -3.77
CA ILE A 101 -8.84 -12.63 -3.58
C ILE A 101 -8.14 -12.06 -4.81
N ALA A 102 -7.17 -11.19 -4.57
CA ALA A 102 -6.28 -10.70 -5.61
C ALA A 102 -4.87 -11.27 -5.39
N THR A 103 -4.17 -11.46 -6.49
CA THR A 103 -2.82 -12.03 -6.50
C THR A 103 -1.80 -10.99 -6.96
N GLU A 104 -0.67 -10.94 -6.30
CA GLU A 104 0.47 -10.12 -6.68
C GLU A 104 1.74 -10.97 -6.60
N ARG A 105 2.34 -11.28 -7.75
CA ARG A 105 3.53 -12.15 -7.87
C ARG A 105 3.36 -13.45 -7.07
N HIS A 106 2.21 -14.11 -7.30
CA HIS A 106 1.77 -15.35 -6.64
C HIS A 106 1.42 -15.23 -5.14
N LEU A 107 1.54 -14.05 -4.51
CA LEU A 107 1.04 -13.83 -3.16
C LEU A 107 -0.44 -13.43 -3.21
N LYS A 108 -1.25 -14.04 -2.34
CA LYS A 108 -2.70 -13.83 -2.26
C LYS A 108 -3.04 -12.80 -1.20
N PHE A 109 -3.95 -11.89 -1.55
CA PHE A 109 -4.42 -10.84 -0.65
C PHE A 109 -5.96 -10.76 -0.69
N GLY A 110 -6.57 -10.73 0.50
CA GLY A 110 -8.01 -10.55 0.64
C GLY A 110 -8.41 -9.11 0.32
N ILE A 111 -9.32 -8.95 -0.60
CA ILE A 111 -9.95 -7.69 -0.99
C ILE A 111 -11.38 -7.70 -0.47
N ASP A 112 -11.81 -6.61 0.16
CA ASP A 112 -13.17 -6.47 0.71
C ASP A 112 -13.70 -5.08 0.37
N PHE A 113 -14.61 -5.02 -0.60
CA PHE A 113 -15.22 -3.79 -1.07
C PHE A 113 -16.24 -3.21 -0.06
N GLY A 114 -16.68 -4.00 0.92
CA GLY A 114 -17.54 -3.56 2.02
C GLY A 114 -16.78 -3.10 3.28
N ALA A 115 -15.47 -3.25 3.34
CA ALA A 115 -14.70 -2.97 4.56
C ALA A 115 -14.52 -1.47 4.87
N GLY A 116 -14.74 -0.61 3.88
CA GLY A 116 -14.56 0.84 3.94
C GLY A 116 -13.91 1.38 2.67
N TYR A 117 -13.43 2.62 2.70
CA TYR A 117 -12.84 3.26 1.52
C TYR A 117 -11.68 2.48 0.92
N SER A 118 -10.77 1.98 1.75
CA SER A 118 -9.62 1.16 1.31
C SER A 118 -9.99 -0.32 1.34
N VAL A 119 -9.83 -1.00 0.22
CA VAL A 119 -10.38 -2.35 -0.01
C VAL A 119 -9.45 -3.50 0.43
N GLY A 120 -8.19 -3.21 0.80
CA GLY A 120 -7.28 -4.24 1.36
C GLY A 120 -5.87 -4.25 0.79
N LEU A 121 -5.66 -3.80 -0.43
CA LEU A 121 -4.36 -3.78 -1.10
C LEU A 121 -4.14 -2.44 -1.81
N PHE A 122 -2.97 -1.86 -1.64
CA PHE A 122 -2.51 -0.70 -2.39
C PHE A 122 -1.57 -1.16 -3.50
N VAL A 123 -2.05 -1.15 -4.74
CA VAL A 123 -1.31 -1.68 -5.91
C VAL A 123 -0.08 -0.85 -6.27
N ASP A 124 -0.03 0.41 -5.85
CA ASP A 124 1.09 1.31 -6.06
C ASP A 124 2.32 1.01 -5.17
N GLN A 125 2.18 0.13 -4.18
CA GLN A 125 3.27 -0.36 -3.34
C GLN A 125 3.88 -1.69 -3.85
N ARG A 126 3.47 -2.18 -5.02
CA ARG A 126 3.88 -3.50 -5.56
C ARG A 126 5.39 -3.67 -5.65
N GLU A 127 6.12 -2.70 -6.18
CA GLU A 127 7.57 -2.81 -6.32
C GLU A 127 8.29 -2.70 -4.95
N ASN A 128 7.74 -1.95 -4.00
CA ASN A 128 8.28 -1.92 -2.65
C ASN A 128 8.09 -3.29 -1.95
N ARG A 129 6.92 -3.95 -2.11
CA ARG A 129 6.70 -5.30 -1.57
C ARG A 129 7.60 -6.34 -2.24
N ARG A 130 7.81 -6.22 -3.56
CA ARG A 130 8.80 -7.05 -4.28
C ARG A 130 10.20 -6.87 -3.70
N TYR A 131 10.61 -5.63 -3.46
CA TYR A 131 11.92 -5.34 -2.89
C TYR A 131 12.08 -5.92 -1.47
N VAL A 132 11.05 -5.83 -0.62
CA VAL A 132 11.03 -6.48 0.69
C VAL A 132 11.29 -7.99 0.55
N ARG A 133 10.56 -8.66 -0.34
CA ARG A 133 10.72 -10.10 -0.58
C ARG A 133 12.11 -10.46 -1.14
N TYR A 134 12.64 -9.63 -2.03
CA TYR A 134 13.97 -9.82 -2.63
C TYR A 134 15.11 -9.68 -1.61
N ILE A 135 15.01 -8.69 -0.71
CA ILE A 135 16.02 -8.48 0.35
C ILE A 135 15.96 -9.58 1.39
N ALA A 136 14.81 -10.21 1.59
CA ALA A 136 14.59 -11.27 2.56
C ALA A 136 15.08 -10.91 3.97
N PRO A 137 14.49 -9.88 4.62
CA PRO A 137 14.90 -9.46 5.93
C PRO A 137 14.70 -10.59 6.96
N LYS A 138 15.47 -10.59 8.04
CA LYS A 138 15.26 -11.52 9.16
C LYS A 138 14.15 -11.04 10.08
N ARG A 139 14.13 -9.73 10.37
CA ARG A 139 13.18 -9.11 11.30
C ARG A 139 12.63 -7.82 10.72
N LEU A 140 11.34 -7.80 10.45
CA LEU A 140 10.65 -6.63 9.88
C LEU A 140 9.74 -5.98 10.93
N LEU A 141 9.85 -4.66 11.09
CA LEU A 141 8.88 -3.82 11.78
C LEU A 141 8.01 -3.09 10.75
N ASN A 142 6.72 -3.41 10.71
CA ASN A 142 5.74 -2.80 9.82
C ASN A 142 4.86 -1.84 10.60
N CYS A 143 5.10 -0.54 10.46
CA CYS A 143 4.34 0.54 11.07
C CYS A 143 3.24 1.02 10.13
N PHE A 144 2.05 1.28 10.67
CA PHE A 144 0.83 1.56 9.88
C PHE A 144 0.50 0.39 8.96
N ALA A 145 0.54 -0.81 9.56
CA ALA A 145 0.61 -2.07 8.84
C ALA A 145 -0.63 -2.39 8.00
N TYR A 146 -1.77 -1.75 8.27
CA TYR A 146 -3.05 -2.00 7.60
C TYR A 146 -3.33 -3.51 7.53
N THR A 147 -3.51 -4.07 6.34
CA THR A 147 -3.73 -5.51 6.10
C THR A 147 -2.43 -6.33 6.01
N CYS A 148 -1.31 -5.80 6.50
CA CYS A 148 -0.02 -6.45 6.64
C CYS A 148 0.61 -6.98 5.33
N THR A 149 0.31 -6.38 4.17
CA THR A 149 0.77 -6.87 2.87
C THR A 149 2.30 -6.87 2.73
N PHE A 150 3.00 -5.88 3.31
CA PHE A 150 4.47 -5.89 3.39
C PHE A 150 5.00 -7.04 4.25
N SER A 151 4.31 -7.33 5.36
CA SER A 151 4.72 -8.39 6.27
C SER A 151 4.48 -9.78 5.69
N VAL A 152 3.43 -9.97 4.91
CA VAL A 152 3.22 -11.20 4.12
C VAL A 152 4.39 -11.40 3.15
N SER A 153 4.80 -10.34 2.43
CA SER A 153 5.93 -10.39 1.50
C SER A 153 7.25 -10.74 2.20
N ALA A 154 7.48 -10.19 3.39
CA ALA A 154 8.68 -10.49 4.20
C ALA A 154 8.62 -11.92 4.78
N ALA A 155 7.47 -12.32 5.31
CA ALA A 155 7.28 -13.65 5.91
C ALA A 155 7.44 -14.78 4.88
N CYS A 156 6.97 -14.57 3.64
CA CYS A 156 7.24 -15.49 2.52
C CYS A 156 8.74 -15.67 2.22
N ALA A 157 9.56 -14.70 2.60
CA ALA A 157 11.01 -14.76 2.48
C ALA A 157 11.70 -15.23 3.80
N GLY A 158 10.93 -15.68 4.80
CA GLY A 158 11.44 -16.24 6.05
C GLY A 158 11.59 -15.24 7.20
N ALA A 159 11.09 -14.00 7.07
CA ALA A 159 11.18 -13.00 8.13
C ALA A 159 10.20 -13.26 9.28
N THR A 160 10.60 -12.91 10.51
CA THR A 160 9.67 -12.66 11.60
C THR A 160 9.19 -11.19 11.51
N THR A 161 7.93 -10.90 11.88
CA THR A 161 7.38 -9.56 11.72
C THR A 161 6.68 -9.05 12.97
N ILE A 162 6.79 -7.75 13.21
CA ILE A 162 5.93 -7.00 14.13
C ILE A 162 5.10 -6.03 13.32
N ASN A 163 3.79 -6.15 13.43
CA ASN A 163 2.80 -5.35 12.71
C ASN A 163 2.12 -4.41 13.69
N VAL A 164 2.21 -3.11 13.46
CA VAL A 164 1.61 -2.08 14.31
C VAL A 164 0.60 -1.28 13.50
N ASP A 165 -0.65 -1.25 13.95
CA ASP A 165 -1.73 -0.45 13.37
C ASP A 165 -2.77 -0.12 14.44
N LEU A 166 -3.42 1.03 14.33
CA LEU A 166 -4.52 1.40 15.24
C LEU A 166 -5.75 0.50 15.08
N SER A 167 -5.98 -0.01 13.86
CA SER A 167 -7.17 -0.76 13.50
C SER A 167 -7.02 -2.26 13.78
N LYS A 168 -7.69 -2.73 14.84
CA LYS A 168 -7.83 -4.18 15.11
C LYS A 168 -8.42 -4.93 13.93
N LYS A 169 -9.39 -4.32 13.21
CA LYS A 169 -10.03 -4.91 12.02
C LYS A 169 -9.02 -5.09 10.90
N SER A 170 -8.17 -4.09 10.64
CA SER A 170 -7.11 -4.19 9.63
C SER A 170 -6.10 -5.27 9.96
N LEU A 171 -5.66 -5.36 11.21
CA LEU A 171 -4.74 -6.42 11.66
C LEU A 171 -5.36 -7.82 11.62
N ALA A 172 -6.68 -7.96 11.86
CA ALA A 172 -7.38 -9.23 11.67
C ALA A 172 -7.33 -9.68 10.21
N ARG A 173 -7.64 -8.79 9.28
CA ARG A 173 -7.47 -9.02 7.82
C ARG A 173 -6.01 -9.31 7.46
N GLY A 174 -5.06 -8.70 8.17
CA GLY A 174 -3.65 -9.05 8.05
C GLY A 174 -3.38 -10.52 8.34
N ARG A 175 -3.93 -11.08 9.44
CA ARG A 175 -3.82 -12.51 9.75
C ARG A 175 -4.46 -13.41 8.69
N GLU A 176 -5.59 -12.98 8.13
CA GLU A 176 -6.23 -13.67 7.01
C GLU A 176 -5.31 -13.71 5.78
N ASN A 177 -4.59 -12.60 5.48
CA ASN A 177 -3.60 -12.56 4.41
C ASN A 177 -2.41 -13.52 4.66
N PHE A 178 -1.97 -13.68 5.91
CA PHE A 178 -0.98 -14.72 6.24
C PHE A 178 -1.56 -16.11 5.96
N ALA A 179 -2.79 -16.40 6.39
CA ALA A 179 -3.44 -17.70 6.16
C ALA A 179 -3.65 -18.01 4.67
N LEU A 180 -4.04 -17.01 3.84
CA LEU A 180 -4.17 -17.16 2.38
C LEU A 180 -2.86 -17.60 1.70
N ASN A 181 -1.72 -17.29 2.32
CA ASN A 181 -0.39 -17.65 1.84
C ASN A 181 0.24 -18.83 2.60
N SER A 182 -0.56 -19.57 3.40
CA SER A 182 -0.09 -20.70 4.21
C SER A 182 1.05 -20.34 5.18
N LEU A 183 1.07 -19.11 5.66
CA LEU A 183 2.07 -18.61 6.60
C LEU A 183 1.53 -18.73 8.04
N PRO A 184 2.20 -19.47 8.93
CA PRO A 184 1.81 -19.54 10.33
C PRO A 184 2.03 -18.20 11.01
N THR A 185 1.11 -17.79 11.89
CA THR A 185 1.19 -16.49 12.58
C THR A 185 1.90 -16.53 13.93
N ILE A 186 2.39 -17.70 14.36
CA ILE A 186 2.99 -17.89 15.69
C ILE A 186 4.24 -17.02 15.93
N ASP A 187 5.04 -16.80 14.90
CA ASP A 187 6.27 -16.01 14.97
C ASP A 187 6.07 -14.53 14.59
N HIS A 188 4.80 -14.12 14.41
CA HIS A 188 4.45 -12.76 13.99
C HIS A 188 3.60 -12.06 15.05
N ARG A 189 3.97 -10.83 15.38
CA ARG A 189 3.23 -10.03 16.37
C ARG A 189 2.33 -9.02 15.66
N PHE A 190 1.12 -8.84 16.21
CA PHE A 190 0.13 -7.89 15.71
C PHE A 190 -0.32 -7.01 16.88
N ILE A 191 0.06 -5.74 16.84
CA ILE A 191 -0.11 -4.78 17.94
C ILE A 191 -1.11 -3.72 17.50
N ALA A 192 -2.31 -3.76 18.06
CA ALA A 192 -3.36 -2.76 17.80
C ALA A 192 -3.16 -1.57 18.72
N ASP A 193 -2.27 -0.64 18.33
CA ASP A 193 -1.91 0.52 19.15
C ASP A 193 -1.28 1.64 18.28
N ASP A 194 -1.09 2.80 18.86
CA ASP A 194 -0.46 3.96 18.24
C ASP A 194 1.04 3.69 17.99
N VAL A 195 1.47 3.82 16.73
CA VAL A 195 2.87 3.65 16.32
C VAL A 195 3.79 4.55 17.16
N MET A 196 3.41 5.82 17.38
CA MET A 196 4.22 6.78 18.17
C MET A 196 4.39 6.35 19.63
N ALA A 197 3.47 5.55 20.16
CA ALA A 197 3.57 4.98 21.50
C ALA A 197 4.33 3.64 21.50
N VAL A 198 4.25 2.87 20.42
CA VAL A 198 4.87 1.54 20.31
C VAL A 198 6.38 1.65 20.11
N LEU A 199 6.85 2.54 19.22
CA LEU A 199 8.28 2.66 18.90
C LEU A 199 9.16 2.86 20.15
N PRO A 200 8.87 3.81 21.06
CA PRO A 200 9.69 3.97 22.29
C PRO A 200 9.63 2.76 23.22
N ARG A 201 8.49 2.01 23.22
CA ARG A 201 8.39 0.79 24.04
C ARG A 201 9.25 -0.34 23.50
N LEU A 202 9.35 -0.48 22.18
CA LEU A 202 10.25 -1.43 21.52
C LEU A 202 11.71 -1.07 21.75
N ALA A 203 12.06 0.22 21.66
CA ALA A 203 13.42 0.71 21.90
C ALA A 203 13.88 0.41 23.34
N ARG A 204 13.03 0.67 24.35
CA ARG A 204 13.34 0.33 25.76
C ARG A 204 13.52 -1.17 26.00
N LYS A 205 12.95 -2.03 25.16
CA LYS A 205 13.16 -3.49 25.20
C LYS A 205 14.41 -3.95 24.45
N GLY A 206 15.16 -3.02 23.83
CA GLY A 206 16.34 -3.34 23.05
C GLY A 206 16.03 -4.03 21.72
N GLU A 207 14.78 -3.96 21.25
CA GLU A 207 14.40 -4.57 19.97
C GLU A 207 15.13 -3.88 18.81
N LYS A 208 15.59 -4.68 17.84
CA LYS A 208 16.24 -4.21 16.61
C LYS A 208 15.67 -4.93 15.40
N PHE A 209 15.67 -4.24 14.26
CA PHE A 209 15.11 -4.73 13.00
C PHE A 209 16.07 -4.40 11.85
N ASP A 210 16.27 -5.36 10.98
CA ASP A 210 17.02 -5.15 9.73
C ASP A 210 16.17 -4.51 8.63
N MET A 211 14.82 -4.50 8.80
CA MET A 211 13.95 -3.75 7.91
C MET A 211 12.78 -3.09 8.66
N LEU A 212 12.51 -1.83 8.32
CA LEU A 212 11.37 -1.07 8.83
C LEU A 212 10.53 -0.51 7.66
N ILE A 213 9.22 -0.54 7.81
CA ILE A 213 8.26 0.08 6.89
C ILE A 213 7.54 1.20 7.63
N LEU A 214 7.59 2.41 7.08
CA LEU A 214 6.88 3.59 7.55
C LEU A 214 6.01 4.12 6.40
N ASP A 215 4.74 3.75 6.39
CA ASP A 215 3.75 4.18 5.40
C ASP A 215 2.55 4.86 6.09
N PRO A 216 2.79 5.99 6.78
CA PRO A 216 1.75 6.65 7.55
C PRO A 216 0.66 7.24 6.67
N PRO A 217 -0.60 7.25 7.15
CA PRO A 217 -1.66 8.02 6.53
C PRO A 217 -1.35 9.51 6.62
N THR A 218 -1.96 10.33 5.74
CA THR A 218 -1.83 11.79 5.82
C THR A 218 -2.24 12.32 7.19
N PHE A 219 -3.25 11.68 7.80
CA PHE A 219 -3.80 12.01 9.12
C PHE A 219 -4.30 10.75 9.81
N SER A 220 -4.04 10.65 11.11
CA SER A 220 -4.69 9.65 11.98
C SER A 220 -4.97 10.24 13.37
N ARG A 221 -5.96 9.65 14.06
CA ARG A 221 -6.34 10.01 15.43
C ARG A 221 -6.35 8.76 16.29
N SER A 222 -5.55 8.76 17.34
CA SER A 222 -5.53 7.66 18.32
C SER A 222 -6.75 7.73 19.25
N PRO A 223 -7.16 6.62 19.86
CA PRO A 223 -8.26 6.60 20.84
C PRO A 223 -8.04 7.55 22.04
N GLY A 224 -6.78 7.84 22.38
CA GLY A 224 -6.41 8.82 23.41
C GLY A 224 -6.49 10.28 22.98
N GLY A 225 -7.07 10.57 21.80
CA GLY A 225 -7.26 11.93 21.28
C GLY A 225 -6.02 12.56 20.63
N LYS A 226 -4.85 11.92 20.71
CA LYS A 226 -3.66 12.39 19.99
C LYS A 226 -3.85 12.28 18.49
N THR A 227 -3.48 13.31 17.78
CA THR A 227 -3.51 13.36 16.33
C THR A 227 -2.10 13.22 15.77
N PHE A 228 -1.97 12.53 14.66
CA PHE A 228 -0.77 12.43 13.85
C PHE A 228 -1.02 13.11 12.51
N HIS A 229 -0.14 14.00 12.12
CA HIS A 229 -0.12 14.65 10.81
C HIS A 229 1.23 14.38 10.16
N VAL A 230 1.23 13.75 8.99
CA VAL A 230 2.48 13.39 8.32
C VAL A 230 3.37 14.62 8.04
N GLU A 231 2.78 15.78 7.79
CA GLU A 231 3.51 17.02 7.50
C GLU A 231 4.36 17.53 8.68
N SER A 232 3.88 17.37 9.92
CA SER A 232 4.54 17.87 11.14
C SER A 232 5.25 16.78 11.95
N ASP A 233 4.75 15.54 11.91
CA ASP A 233 5.18 14.49 12.84
C ASP A 233 6.12 13.46 12.19
N PHE A 234 6.32 13.56 10.85
CA PHE A 234 7.11 12.60 10.09
C PHE A 234 8.56 12.50 10.56
N GLU A 235 9.22 13.63 10.84
CA GLU A 235 10.61 13.63 11.30
C GLU A 235 10.74 12.94 12.65
N THR A 236 9.83 13.20 13.58
CA THR A 236 9.80 12.56 14.91
C THR A 236 9.55 11.05 14.77
N LEU A 237 8.63 10.65 13.89
CA LEU A 237 8.36 9.25 13.58
C LEU A 237 9.62 8.56 13.06
N LEU A 238 10.28 9.15 12.06
CA LEU A 238 11.44 8.55 11.43
C LEU A 238 12.64 8.49 12.39
N VAL A 239 12.90 9.51 13.19
CA VAL A 239 13.97 9.49 14.22
C VAL A 239 13.72 8.34 15.21
N SER A 240 12.49 8.20 15.72
CA SER A 240 12.13 7.12 16.65
C SER A 240 12.27 5.73 16.01
N ALA A 241 11.96 5.61 14.72
CA ALA A 241 12.13 4.36 13.98
C ALA A 241 13.62 4.03 13.74
N LEU A 242 14.46 5.04 13.46
CA LEU A 242 15.89 4.86 13.25
C LEU A 242 16.61 4.33 14.49
N GLU A 243 16.11 4.60 15.70
CA GLU A 243 16.60 3.99 16.94
C GLU A 243 16.43 2.47 16.97
N LEU A 244 15.43 1.94 16.25
CA LEU A 244 15.13 0.51 16.17
C LEU A 244 15.82 -0.18 14.99
N ALA A 245 16.36 0.58 14.06
CA ALA A 245 17.03 0.02 12.90
C ALA A 245 18.42 -0.51 13.24
N GLU A 246 18.75 -1.69 12.72
CA GLU A 246 20.12 -2.23 12.74
C GLU A 246 21.07 -1.32 11.97
N ARG A 247 22.37 -1.51 12.16
CA ARG A 247 23.41 -0.67 11.53
C ARG A 247 23.22 -0.64 10.02
N ASP A 248 23.17 -1.78 9.38
CA ASP A 248 23.06 -1.92 7.93
C ASP A 248 21.59 -2.16 7.49
N GLY A 249 20.64 -1.74 8.34
CA GLY A 249 19.21 -1.92 8.12
C GLY A 249 18.67 -1.09 6.97
N ARG A 250 17.44 -1.39 6.58
CA ARG A 250 16.70 -0.67 5.53
C ARG A 250 15.40 -0.10 6.08
N VAL A 251 15.11 1.13 5.73
CA VAL A 251 13.87 1.79 6.13
C VAL A 251 13.14 2.28 4.88
N LEU A 252 11.94 1.74 4.63
CA LEU A 252 11.02 2.33 3.66
C LEU A 252 10.31 3.50 4.32
N VAL A 253 10.35 4.60 3.64
CA VAL A 253 9.57 5.80 3.96
C VAL A 253 8.63 6.06 2.80
N SER A 254 7.35 6.08 3.06
CA SER A 254 6.30 6.27 2.04
C SER A 254 5.25 7.27 2.50
N THR A 255 4.60 7.91 1.56
CA THR A 255 3.45 8.79 1.82
C THR A 255 2.60 8.99 0.57
N ASN A 256 1.29 9.08 0.75
CA ASN A 256 0.35 9.53 -0.27
C ASN A 256 -0.12 10.99 -0.05
N CYS A 257 0.50 11.71 0.90
CA CYS A 257 0.18 13.10 1.17
C CYS A 257 0.57 14.01 -0.01
N SER A 258 -0.41 14.62 -0.65
CA SER A 258 -0.20 15.49 -1.81
C SER A 258 0.58 16.77 -1.50
N ALA A 259 0.57 17.22 -0.24
CA ALA A 259 1.32 18.39 0.22
C ALA A 259 2.83 18.10 0.30
N LEU A 260 3.23 16.87 0.58
CA LEU A 260 4.63 16.47 0.60
C LEU A 260 5.09 16.05 -0.80
N ARG A 261 5.84 16.91 -1.48
CA ARG A 261 6.49 16.55 -2.74
C ARG A 261 7.60 15.53 -2.50
N GLU A 262 7.98 14.78 -3.53
CA GLU A 262 9.03 13.76 -3.46
C GLU A 262 10.35 14.30 -2.88
N HIS A 263 10.75 15.50 -3.31
CA HIS A 263 11.93 16.17 -2.78
C HIS A 263 11.81 16.52 -1.29
N ALA A 264 10.62 16.93 -0.83
CA ALA A 264 10.39 17.24 0.58
C ALA A 264 10.60 15.99 1.47
N LEU A 265 10.09 14.82 1.04
CA LEU A 265 10.27 13.57 1.76
C LEU A 265 11.76 13.21 1.92
N GLU A 266 12.56 13.40 0.88
CA GLU A 266 14.01 13.16 0.94
C GLU A 266 14.71 14.15 1.88
N VAL A 267 14.35 15.43 1.82
CA VAL A 267 14.89 16.46 2.72
C VAL A 267 14.60 16.12 4.18
N MET A 268 13.34 15.81 4.50
CA MET A 268 12.93 15.38 5.85
C MET A 268 13.71 14.15 6.32
N ALA A 269 13.88 13.16 5.43
CA ALA A 269 14.65 11.95 5.74
C ALA A 269 16.14 12.25 6.00
N ARG A 270 16.76 13.20 5.29
CA ARG A 270 18.14 13.65 5.55
C ARG A 270 18.28 14.33 6.91
N TYR A 271 17.34 15.19 7.29
CA TYR A 271 17.33 15.81 8.63
C TYR A 271 17.14 14.76 9.72
N SER A 272 16.25 13.81 9.55
CA SER A 272 16.02 12.72 10.51
C SER A 272 17.26 11.83 10.69
N LEU A 273 17.97 11.47 9.59
CA LEU A 273 19.23 10.74 9.67
C LEU A 273 20.28 11.51 10.49
N LYS A 274 20.43 12.81 10.23
CA LYS A 274 21.36 13.67 10.99
C LYS A 274 20.97 13.75 12.47
N ALA A 275 19.69 13.95 12.78
CA ALA A 275 19.19 14.00 14.16
C ALA A 275 19.41 12.68 14.91
N ALA A 276 19.21 11.54 14.24
CA ALA A 276 19.46 10.20 14.77
C ALA A 276 20.97 9.82 14.79
N ARG A 277 21.87 10.69 14.34
CA ARG A 277 23.31 10.39 14.18
C ARG A 277 23.57 9.14 13.35
N ARG A 278 22.78 8.95 12.30
CA ARG A 278 22.87 7.83 11.36
C ARG A 278 23.28 8.33 9.98
N ALA A 279 23.95 7.45 9.23
CA ALA A 279 24.28 7.66 7.82
C ALA A 279 23.52 6.65 6.97
N GLY A 280 23.27 6.99 5.71
CA GLY A 280 22.61 6.09 4.77
C GLY A 280 22.60 6.67 3.36
N ILE A 281 22.27 5.81 2.41
CA ILE A 281 22.05 6.18 1.01
C ILE A 281 20.57 6.02 0.68
N PHE A 282 20.10 6.80 -0.29
CA PHE A 282 18.73 6.75 -0.75
C PHE A 282 18.62 5.87 -1.99
N HIS A 283 17.59 5.01 -2.01
CA HIS A 283 17.27 4.15 -3.14
C HIS A 283 15.79 4.24 -3.46
N ARG A 284 15.44 4.27 -4.74
CA ARG A 284 14.04 4.29 -5.22
C ARG A 284 13.78 3.07 -6.07
N GLN A 285 12.57 2.55 -5.96
CA GLN A 285 12.12 1.50 -6.87
C GLN A 285 11.85 2.07 -8.27
N PRO A 286 11.94 1.24 -9.31
CA PRO A 286 11.54 1.64 -10.65
C PRO A 286 10.10 2.14 -10.69
N PRO A 287 9.78 3.07 -11.62
CA PRO A 287 8.40 3.47 -11.85
C PRO A 287 7.51 2.28 -12.20
N LEU A 288 6.28 2.30 -11.71
CA LEU A 288 5.28 1.29 -12.02
C LEU A 288 4.81 1.45 -13.48
N PRO A 289 4.84 0.38 -14.31
CA PRO A 289 4.50 0.50 -15.73
C PRO A 289 3.02 0.78 -16.00
N ASP A 290 2.15 0.49 -15.03
CA ASP A 290 0.70 0.72 -15.05
C ASP A 290 0.29 2.07 -14.42
N PHE A 291 1.27 2.89 -14.01
CA PHE A 291 1.02 4.23 -13.47
C PHE A 291 1.61 5.30 -14.39
N PRO A 292 1.01 6.51 -14.43
CA PRO A 292 1.65 7.64 -15.08
C PRO A 292 2.97 7.99 -14.40
N VAL A 293 3.87 8.62 -15.13
CA VAL A 293 5.16 9.07 -14.59
C VAL A 293 4.92 9.95 -13.36
N GLY A 294 5.55 9.61 -12.24
CA GLY A 294 5.36 10.27 -10.94
C GLY A 294 4.04 9.94 -10.24
N GLY A 295 3.27 8.96 -10.76
CA GLY A 295 2.05 8.45 -10.12
C GLY A 295 2.36 7.38 -9.07
N GLY A 296 1.34 7.09 -8.24
CA GLY A 296 1.46 6.15 -7.13
C GLY A 296 1.96 6.79 -5.84
N ALA A 297 2.23 5.96 -4.83
CA ALA A 297 2.78 6.39 -3.56
C ALA A 297 4.22 6.90 -3.72
N ARG A 298 4.49 8.05 -3.12
CA ARG A 298 5.85 8.57 -3.04
C ARG A 298 6.62 7.80 -1.99
N SER A 299 7.67 7.12 -2.39
CA SER A 299 8.45 6.28 -1.50
C SER A 299 9.95 6.40 -1.75
N ILE A 300 10.71 6.22 -0.68
CA ILE A 300 12.16 6.20 -0.72
C ILE A 300 12.67 5.19 0.30
N TRP A 301 13.66 4.42 -0.06
CA TRP A 301 14.39 3.52 0.82
C TRP A 301 15.61 4.21 1.38
N LEU A 302 15.81 4.12 2.68
CA LEU A 302 17.04 4.46 3.37
C LEU A 302 17.82 3.16 3.59
N ILE A 303 18.99 3.04 3.01
CA ILE A 303 19.92 1.93 3.25
C ILE A 303 20.98 2.48 4.21
N LEU A 304 20.90 2.07 5.47
CA LEU A 304 21.76 2.55 6.57
C LEU A 304 23.19 2.01 6.45
N ARG A 305 24.12 2.72 7.09
CA ARG A 305 25.56 2.39 7.13
C ARG A 305 26.11 2.52 8.54
#